data_09ad5f4cb58539d693c26a45a77f3132
#
_entry.id   09ad5f4cb58539d693c26a45a77f3132
#
_cell.length_a   1.000
_cell.length_b   1.000
_cell.length_c   1.000
_cell.angle_alpha   90.00
_cell.angle_beta   90.00
_cell.angle_gamma   90.00
#
_symmetry.space_group_name_H-M   'P 1'
#
loop_
_entity.id
_entity.type
_entity.pdbx_description
1 polymer ?
#
loop_
_entity_poly.entity_id
_entity_poly.type
_entity_poly.pdbx_seq_one_letter_code
_entity_poly.pdbx_strand_id
1 'polypeptide(L)'
;MGKFSEYLKDHVNLSEDVDHSGASLSIRKNIAFKGHNVFILACAIIIASVGLNVNSIPVIIGAMLISPVMGPILGFGFGLGIRDNRLVKDSLENFLVMVAISIAASTLFFILSPLNLGNPSELLARTNPSIYDVLIALFGGIAGMLETSRKDRGTVISGVAIATALMPPLCTVGYGISLLNWHYILGALYLFLINSIFIALATFLTTKYLRFPLVMEEEVDGIRQRLSQRAIAFILLVMIVPSIFSAIRMVQENNFSIHAEKLVSKNKSIGKSFIYDYRTDMSVKPATIDLYLAGETLTPEFKEVLFKDAEEYGITRNQIIIHEDATMTRDVLSESNLIQGIYEYNERQIKALTDSIATLATQLEDYRNRDLPVDAISRELFAQYPSIRSISLTRGTTANASGDTGREQIVALVTSSEKLDGEMTDRLERWLKARLGQENIIVLQR
;
A
#
# COMPACT_ATOMS: atom_id res chain seq x y z
N MET A 1 12.83 -32.91 -17.24
CA MET A 1 13.24 -31.80 -16.33
C MET A 1 14.13 -30.75 -17.00
N GLY A 2 14.79 -31.02 -18.16
CA GLY A 2 15.73 -30.11 -18.83
C GLY A 2 15.12 -28.86 -19.47
N LYS A 3 14.07 -28.97 -20.28
CA LYS A 3 13.53 -27.85 -21.06
C LYS A 3 12.88 -26.73 -20.23
N PHE A 4 12.23 -27.05 -19.12
CA PHE A 4 11.64 -26.04 -18.22
C PHE A 4 12.69 -25.29 -17.42
N SER A 5 13.77 -25.99 -17.03
CA SER A 5 14.93 -25.35 -16.35
C SER A 5 15.73 -24.44 -17.30
N GLU A 6 15.82 -24.83 -18.58
CA GLU A 6 16.47 -24.03 -19.61
C GLU A 6 15.65 -22.78 -19.99
N TYR A 7 14.34 -22.96 -20.13
CA TYR A 7 13.38 -21.86 -20.33
C TYR A 7 13.38 -20.86 -19.16
N LEU A 8 13.40 -21.34 -17.91
CA LEU A 8 13.53 -20.49 -16.73
C LEU A 8 14.88 -19.77 -16.68
N LYS A 9 15.97 -20.42 -17.05
CA LYS A 9 17.30 -19.78 -17.12
C LYS A 9 17.33 -18.65 -18.13
N ASP A 10 16.77 -18.83 -19.32
CA ASP A 10 16.70 -17.81 -20.36
C ASP A 10 15.86 -16.60 -19.94
N HIS A 11 14.72 -16.83 -19.26
CA HIS A 11 13.83 -15.75 -18.84
C HIS A 11 14.25 -15.03 -17.56
N VAL A 12 15.08 -15.65 -16.73
CA VAL A 12 15.58 -15.11 -15.45
C VAL A 12 17.05 -14.65 -15.56
N ASN A 13 17.68 -14.79 -16.72
CA ASN A 13 19.07 -14.36 -16.92
C ASN A 13 19.19 -12.84 -16.99
N LEU A 14 19.34 -12.22 -15.82
CA LEU A 14 19.50 -10.76 -15.68
C LEU A 14 20.84 -10.24 -16.24
N SER A 15 21.85 -11.13 -16.46
CA SER A 15 23.21 -10.70 -16.77
C SER A 15 23.38 -10.13 -18.18
N GLU A 16 22.50 -10.48 -19.13
CA GLU A 16 22.58 -10.00 -20.54
C GLU A 16 22.01 -8.60 -20.71
N ASP A 17 21.11 -8.16 -19.84
CA ASP A 17 20.43 -6.86 -19.91
C ASP A 17 21.07 -5.78 -19.02
N VAL A 18 22.18 -6.10 -18.33
CA VAL A 18 22.87 -5.16 -17.44
C VAL A 18 23.82 -4.24 -18.21
N ASP A 19 23.61 -2.93 -18.07
CA ASP A 19 24.54 -1.87 -18.48
C ASP A 19 25.36 -1.38 -17.28
N HIS A 20 26.50 -2.00 -17.02
CA HIS A 20 27.36 -1.66 -15.89
C HIS A 20 27.88 -0.21 -15.94
N SER A 21 28.24 0.28 -17.13
CA SER A 21 28.80 1.61 -17.31
C SER A 21 27.75 2.70 -17.18
N GLY A 22 26.64 2.53 -17.86
CA GLY A 22 25.55 3.49 -17.82
C GLY A 22 24.86 3.54 -16.46
N ALA A 23 24.69 2.39 -15.77
CA ALA A 23 24.18 2.36 -14.41
C ALA A 23 25.07 3.14 -13.43
N SER A 24 26.39 2.90 -13.48
CA SER A 24 27.35 3.63 -12.64
C SER A 24 27.28 5.14 -12.88
N LEU A 25 27.23 5.57 -14.15
CA LEU A 25 27.11 6.97 -14.51
C LEU A 25 25.79 7.59 -14.02
N SER A 26 24.69 6.88 -14.22
CA SER A 26 23.35 7.32 -13.79
C SER A 26 23.27 7.48 -12.26
N ILE A 27 23.77 6.52 -11.50
CA ILE A 27 23.79 6.58 -10.04
C ILE A 27 24.61 7.78 -9.58
N ARG A 28 25.83 7.96 -10.12
CA ARG A 28 26.69 9.11 -9.77
C ARG A 28 26.04 10.45 -10.09
N LYS A 29 25.32 10.56 -11.20
CA LYS A 29 24.57 11.76 -11.57
C LYS A 29 23.41 12.03 -10.62
N ASN A 30 22.69 10.99 -10.21
CA ASN A 30 21.51 11.11 -9.35
C ASN A 30 21.83 11.36 -7.86
N ILE A 31 23.08 11.12 -7.43
CA ILE A 31 23.55 11.45 -6.07
C ILE A 31 23.71 12.95 -5.90
N ALA A 32 24.09 13.68 -6.96
CA ALA A 32 24.35 15.11 -6.88
C ALA A 32 23.09 15.89 -6.50
N PHE A 33 23.00 16.23 -5.22
CA PHE A 33 21.89 16.97 -4.65
C PHE A 33 22.21 18.46 -4.57
N LYS A 34 22.08 19.16 -5.73
CA LYS A 34 22.42 20.58 -5.88
C LYS A 34 21.41 21.29 -6.78
N GLY A 35 21.27 22.61 -6.59
CA GLY A 35 20.48 23.47 -7.46
C GLY A 35 18.99 23.07 -7.50
N HIS A 36 18.49 22.76 -8.68
CA HIS A 36 17.07 22.47 -8.91
C HIS A 36 16.54 21.31 -8.05
N ASN A 37 17.36 20.28 -7.78
CA ASN A 37 16.93 19.11 -6.99
C ASN A 37 16.55 19.49 -5.55
N VAL A 38 17.17 20.52 -4.98
CA VAL A 38 16.84 21.03 -3.64
C VAL A 38 15.43 21.63 -3.63
N PHE A 39 15.13 22.48 -4.62
CA PHE A 39 13.80 23.10 -4.74
C PHE A 39 12.72 22.08 -5.08
N ILE A 40 13.00 21.14 -5.99
CA ILE A 40 12.08 20.05 -6.35
C ILE A 40 11.76 19.22 -5.11
N LEU A 41 12.77 18.86 -4.30
CA LEU A 41 12.53 18.14 -3.04
C LEU A 41 11.66 18.96 -2.07
N ALA A 42 11.98 20.22 -1.86
CA ALA A 42 11.20 21.07 -0.95
C ALA A 42 9.73 21.16 -1.40
N CYS A 43 9.47 21.35 -2.69
CA CYS A 43 8.12 21.33 -3.25
C CYS A 43 7.45 19.97 -3.06
N ALA A 44 8.14 18.88 -3.34
CA ALA A 44 7.63 17.52 -3.18
C ALA A 44 7.25 17.23 -1.71
N ILE A 45 8.09 17.64 -0.76
CA ILE A 45 7.84 17.51 0.68
C ILE A 45 6.61 18.33 1.12
N ILE A 46 6.47 19.55 0.61
CA ILE A 46 5.29 20.37 0.92
C ILE A 46 4.02 19.71 0.38
N ILE A 47 4.03 19.25 -0.89
CA ILE A 47 2.88 18.54 -1.49
C ILE A 47 2.57 17.27 -0.70
N ALA A 48 3.58 16.48 -0.31
CA ALA A 48 3.38 15.30 0.51
C ALA A 48 2.81 15.63 1.89
N SER A 49 3.29 16.71 2.53
CA SER A 49 2.79 17.18 3.82
C SER A 49 1.33 17.63 3.72
N VAL A 50 0.93 18.31 2.62
CA VAL A 50 -0.48 18.61 2.33
C VAL A 50 -1.28 17.30 2.20
N GLY A 51 -0.81 16.36 1.37
CA GLY A 51 -1.48 15.07 1.16
C GLY A 51 -1.67 14.28 2.45
N LEU A 52 -0.65 14.22 3.30
CA LEU A 52 -0.69 13.58 4.62
C LEU A 52 -1.66 14.29 5.58
N ASN A 53 -1.68 15.62 5.56
CA ASN A 53 -2.56 16.40 6.41
C ASN A 53 -4.05 16.23 6.05
N VAL A 54 -4.37 16.10 4.75
CA VAL A 54 -5.74 15.89 4.27
C VAL A 54 -6.10 14.42 4.04
N ASN A 55 -5.25 13.48 4.47
CA ASN A 55 -5.40 12.03 4.27
C ASN A 55 -5.63 11.63 2.78
N SER A 56 -5.00 12.34 1.83
CA SER A 56 -5.15 12.09 0.39
C SER A 56 -4.00 11.25 -0.15
N ILE A 57 -4.20 9.95 -0.23
CA ILE A 57 -3.21 8.99 -0.79
C ILE A 57 -2.77 9.38 -2.22
N PRO A 58 -3.67 9.78 -3.16
CA PRO A 58 -3.24 10.16 -4.51
C PRO A 58 -2.28 11.36 -4.54
N VAL A 59 -2.48 12.36 -3.67
CA VAL A 59 -1.59 13.53 -3.57
C VAL A 59 -0.22 13.12 -3.02
N ILE A 60 -0.21 12.24 -2.01
CA ILE A 60 1.03 11.69 -1.44
C ILE A 60 1.82 10.95 -2.53
N ILE A 61 1.18 10.07 -3.30
CA ILE A 61 1.82 9.34 -4.41
C ILE A 61 2.35 10.32 -5.47
N GLY A 62 1.57 11.33 -5.85
CA GLY A 62 2.00 12.36 -6.80
C GLY A 62 3.27 13.10 -6.34
N ALA A 63 3.37 13.43 -5.06
CA ALA A 63 4.56 14.05 -4.48
C ALA A 63 5.79 13.12 -4.53
N MET A 64 5.59 11.83 -4.28
CA MET A 64 6.68 10.83 -4.33
C MET A 64 7.26 10.67 -5.73
N LEU A 65 6.43 10.80 -6.78
CA LEU A 65 6.85 10.68 -8.18
C LEU A 65 7.85 11.75 -8.61
N ILE A 66 7.76 12.96 -8.04
CA ILE A 66 8.63 14.08 -8.38
C ILE A 66 9.85 14.19 -7.44
N SER A 67 9.90 13.39 -6.39
CA SER A 67 10.93 13.50 -5.36
C SER A 67 12.27 12.88 -5.77
N PRO A 68 13.41 13.59 -5.64
CA PRO A 68 14.74 13.06 -5.93
C PRO A 68 15.37 12.24 -4.78
N VAL A 69 14.57 11.76 -3.81
CA VAL A 69 15.06 11.09 -2.58
C VAL A 69 15.84 9.80 -2.85
N MET A 70 15.60 9.14 -3.97
CA MET A 70 16.16 7.82 -4.26
C MET A 70 17.68 7.83 -4.47
N GLY A 71 18.22 8.87 -5.11
CA GLY A 71 19.61 8.90 -5.59
C GLY A 71 20.67 8.60 -4.51
N PRO A 72 20.72 9.36 -3.42
CA PRO A 72 21.75 9.20 -2.39
C PRO A 72 21.74 7.83 -1.70
N ILE A 73 20.58 7.22 -1.47
CA ILE A 73 20.49 5.91 -0.80
C ILE A 73 20.95 4.79 -1.72
N LEU A 74 20.51 4.79 -2.98
CA LEU A 74 21.01 3.85 -3.99
C LEU A 74 22.52 4.02 -4.17
N GLY A 75 22.99 5.27 -4.23
CA GLY A 75 24.41 5.58 -4.35
C GLY A 75 25.24 5.04 -3.20
N PHE A 76 24.72 5.12 -1.97
CA PHE A 76 25.38 4.58 -0.80
C PHE A 76 25.49 3.05 -0.86
N GLY A 77 24.39 2.34 -1.13
CA GLY A 77 24.39 0.87 -1.25
C GLY A 77 25.24 0.37 -2.42
N PHE A 78 25.17 1.05 -3.58
CA PHE A 78 25.96 0.76 -4.76
C PHE A 78 27.46 0.99 -4.51
N GLY A 79 27.83 2.14 -3.90
CA GLY A 79 29.22 2.46 -3.55
C GLY A 79 29.86 1.43 -2.64
N LEU A 80 29.12 0.94 -1.62
CA LEU A 80 29.55 -0.20 -0.79
C LEU A 80 29.74 -1.47 -1.64
N GLY A 81 28.84 -1.71 -2.61
CA GLY A 81 28.88 -2.87 -3.51
C GLY A 81 30.11 -2.92 -4.39
N ILE A 82 30.49 -1.81 -5.00
CA ILE A 82 31.65 -1.68 -5.90
C ILE A 82 32.94 -1.27 -5.19
N ARG A 83 32.90 -1.04 -3.86
CA ARG A 83 34.02 -0.60 -3.02
C ARG A 83 34.55 0.78 -3.38
N ASP A 84 33.68 1.71 -3.72
CA ASP A 84 34.00 3.11 -4.01
C ASP A 84 33.76 3.98 -2.78
N ASN A 85 34.82 4.26 -2.02
CA ASN A 85 34.74 5.04 -0.80
C ASN A 85 34.32 6.49 -1.03
N ARG A 86 34.73 7.08 -2.16
CA ARG A 86 34.37 8.46 -2.51
C ARG A 86 32.84 8.53 -2.75
N LEU A 87 32.33 7.58 -3.52
CA LEU A 87 30.89 7.48 -3.80
C LEU A 87 30.05 7.28 -2.53
N VAL A 88 30.53 6.45 -1.61
CA VAL A 88 29.88 6.22 -0.30
C VAL A 88 29.82 7.52 0.52
N LYS A 89 30.94 8.26 0.57
CA LYS A 89 31.02 9.52 1.28
C LYS A 89 30.10 10.59 0.67
N ASP A 90 30.19 10.79 -0.64
CA ASP A 90 29.37 11.76 -1.38
C ASP A 90 27.87 11.45 -1.24
N SER A 91 27.52 10.18 -1.28
CA SER A 91 26.14 9.71 -1.08
C SER A 91 25.62 10.02 0.33
N LEU A 92 26.43 9.76 1.35
CA LEU A 92 26.06 10.01 2.73
C LEU A 92 25.91 11.51 3.02
N GLU A 93 26.83 12.34 2.52
CA GLU A 93 26.77 13.81 2.67
C GLU A 93 25.49 14.36 2.02
N ASN A 94 25.20 13.98 0.78
CA ASN A 94 24.00 14.42 0.08
C ASN A 94 22.71 13.88 0.73
N PHE A 95 22.74 12.65 1.27
CA PHE A 95 21.63 12.07 2.01
C PHE A 95 21.30 12.89 3.28
N LEU A 96 22.30 13.26 4.06
CA LEU A 96 22.09 14.07 5.26
C LEU A 96 21.53 15.47 4.94
N VAL A 97 22.04 16.10 3.89
CA VAL A 97 21.51 17.40 3.42
C VAL A 97 20.06 17.27 2.98
N MET A 98 19.72 16.22 2.24
CA MET A 98 18.36 15.92 1.80
C MET A 98 17.40 15.71 2.98
N VAL A 99 17.82 14.94 3.99
CA VAL A 99 17.04 14.71 5.22
C VAL A 99 16.79 16.03 5.95
N ALA A 100 17.83 16.85 6.13
CA ALA A 100 17.71 18.14 6.81
C ALA A 100 16.74 19.08 6.09
N ILE A 101 16.83 19.18 4.76
CA ILE A 101 15.91 20.01 3.95
C ILE A 101 14.47 19.48 4.03
N SER A 102 14.30 18.16 3.97
CA SER A 102 12.98 17.53 4.05
C SER A 102 12.30 17.81 5.38
N ILE A 103 13.03 17.63 6.49
CA ILE A 103 12.50 17.93 7.83
C ILE A 103 12.20 19.40 7.97
N ALA A 104 13.11 20.29 7.53
CA ALA A 104 12.90 21.74 7.62
C ALA A 104 11.66 22.20 6.81
N ALA A 105 11.52 21.74 5.55
CA ALA A 105 10.39 22.09 4.70
C ALA A 105 9.06 21.57 5.28
N SER A 106 9.02 20.34 5.78
CA SER A 106 7.83 19.76 6.40
C SER A 106 7.48 20.47 7.71
N THR A 107 8.46 20.72 8.58
CA THR A 107 8.24 21.46 9.84
C THR A 107 7.68 22.85 9.58
N LEU A 108 8.27 23.57 8.62
CA LEU A 108 7.80 24.91 8.23
C LEU A 108 6.34 24.84 7.72
N PHE A 109 6.02 23.87 6.88
CA PHE A 109 4.65 23.69 6.39
C PHE A 109 3.68 23.47 7.55
N PHE A 110 3.94 22.55 8.48
CA PHE A 110 3.02 22.25 9.58
C PHE A 110 2.91 23.39 10.62
N ILE A 111 3.94 24.20 10.80
CA ILE A 111 3.86 25.42 11.64
C ILE A 111 2.98 26.48 10.98
N LEU A 112 3.08 26.65 9.65
CA LEU A 112 2.33 27.67 8.92
C LEU A 112 0.92 27.23 8.54
N SER A 113 0.64 25.92 8.53
CA SER A 113 -0.66 25.37 8.12
C SER A 113 -1.75 25.70 9.14
N PRO A 114 -2.80 26.41 8.77
CA PRO A 114 -3.90 26.72 9.67
C PRO A 114 -4.88 25.54 9.84
N LEU A 115 -4.68 24.46 9.08
CA LEU A 115 -5.59 23.32 9.00
C LEU A 115 -5.15 22.22 9.99
N ASN A 116 -5.60 22.31 11.22
CA ASN A 116 -5.56 21.20 12.17
C ASN A 116 -6.74 20.27 11.90
N LEU A 117 -6.57 19.28 11.04
CA LEU A 117 -7.54 18.21 10.89
C LEU A 117 -7.48 17.31 12.15
N GLY A 118 -8.64 17.08 12.75
CA GLY A 118 -8.75 16.43 14.06
C GLY A 118 -8.22 14.98 14.13
N ASN A 119 -7.88 14.34 13.02
CA ASN A 119 -7.37 12.97 13.01
C ASN A 119 -6.52 12.66 11.75
N PRO A 120 -5.22 13.02 11.72
CA PRO A 120 -4.34 12.74 10.58
C PRO A 120 -3.89 11.28 10.58
N SER A 121 -4.78 10.37 10.16
CA SER A 121 -4.54 8.92 10.20
C SER A 121 -3.31 8.49 9.39
N GLU A 122 -3.07 9.12 8.24
CA GLU A 122 -1.89 8.82 7.41
C GLU A 122 -0.57 9.23 8.07
N LEU A 123 -0.55 10.32 8.83
CA LEU A 123 0.62 10.72 9.62
C LEU A 123 0.88 9.75 10.78
N LEU A 124 -0.19 9.39 11.51
CA LEU A 124 -0.09 8.48 12.66
C LEU A 124 0.33 7.07 12.24
N ALA A 125 -0.11 6.59 11.09
CA ALA A 125 0.30 5.30 10.54
C ALA A 125 1.83 5.19 10.31
N ARG A 126 2.54 6.32 10.19
CA ARG A 126 4.00 6.35 9.97
C ARG A 126 4.81 6.45 11.27
N THR A 127 4.17 6.43 12.42
CA THR A 127 4.86 6.44 13.73
C THR A 127 5.13 5.04 14.28
N ASN A 128 4.48 4.03 13.75
CA ASN A 128 4.61 2.63 14.19
C ASN A 128 5.11 1.76 13.04
N PRO A 129 6.42 1.46 12.95
CA PRO A 129 6.99 0.61 11.93
C PRO A 129 6.40 -0.81 11.94
N SER A 130 6.19 -1.37 10.76
CA SER A 130 5.71 -2.74 10.57
C SER A 130 6.70 -3.57 9.76
N ILE A 131 6.57 -4.90 9.83
CA ILE A 131 7.36 -5.80 8.99
C ILE A 131 7.11 -5.55 7.49
N TYR A 132 5.91 -5.08 7.13
CA TYR A 132 5.56 -4.77 5.76
C TYR A 132 6.36 -3.59 5.21
N ASP A 133 6.65 -2.58 6.04
CA ASP A 133 7.49 -1.43 5.65
C ASP A 133 8.90 -1.90 5.29
N VAL A 134 9.45 -2.82 6.07
CA VAL A 134 10.76 -3.44 5.82
C VAL A 134 10.77 -4.22 4.50
N LEU A 135 9.72 -5.00 4.23
CA LEU A 135 9.59 -5.74 2.97
C LEU A 135 9.47 -4.80 1.78
N ILE A 136 8.68 -3.74 1.88
CA ILE A 136 8.55 -2.70 0.84
C ILE A 136 9.90 -2.04 0.58
N ALA A 137 10.64 -1.69 1.63
CA ALA A 137 11.97 -1.10 1.52
C ALA A 137 12.96 -2.05 0.83
N LEU A 138 12.98 -3.33 1.22
CA LEU A 138 13.86 -4.35 0.66
C LEU A 138 13.58 -4.58 -0.83
N PHE A 139 12.33 -4.92 -1.16
CA PHE A 139 11.94 -5.17 -2.56
C PHE A 139 11.98 -3.92 -3.41
N GLY A 140 11.64 -2.75 -2.86
CA GLY A 140 11.81 -1.46 -3.52
C GLY A 140 13.26 -1.14 -3.85
N GLY A 141 14.19 -1.43 -2.93
CA GLY A 141 15.63 -1.29 -3.16
C GLY A 141 16.16 -2.24 -4.24
N ILE A 142 15.72 -3.51 -4.25
CA ILE A 142 16.07 -4.49 -5.31
C ILE A 142 15.55 -3.98 -6.66
N ALA A 143 14.28 -3.64 -6.75
CA ALA A 143 13.64 -3.17 -7.98
C ALA A 143 14.30 -1.88 -8.50
N GLY A 144 14.61 -0.93 -7.60
CA GLY A 144 15.29 0.32 -7.95
C GLY A 144 16.68 0.11 -8.52
N MET A 145 17.46 -0.82 -7.96
CA MET A 145 18.78 -1.15 -8.48
C MET A 145 18.70 -1.92 -9.79
N LEU A 146 17.78 -2.87 -9.94
CA LEU A 146 17.57 -3.61 -11.19
C LEU A 146 17.19 -2.66 -12.32
N GLU A 147 16.21 -1.77 -12.09
CA GLU A 147 15.77 -0.78 -13.09
C GLU A 147 16.89 0.17 -13.50
N THR A 148 17.68 0.66 -12.54
CA THR A 148 18.81 1.53 -12.82
C THR A 148 19.90 0.81 -13.62
N SER A 149 19.97 -0.52 -13.54
CA SER A 149 20.98 -1.36 -14.18
C SER A 149 20.62 -1.79 -15.60
N ARG A 150 19.37 -1.62 -16.03
CA ARG A 150 18.92 -2.03 -17.39
C ARG A 150 19.52 -1.17 -18.49
N LYS A 151 19.72 -1.79 -19.68
CA LYS A 151 20.11 -1.09 -20.92
C LYS A 151 19.02 -0.13 -21.39
N ASP A 152 17.78 -0.62 -21.44
CA ASP A 152 16.58 0.17 -21.77
C ASP A 152 15.95 0.70 -20.48
N ARG A 153 16.37 1.88 -20.06
CA ARG A 153 15.89 2.49 -18.82
C ARG A 153 14.50 3.04 -19.01
N GLY A 154 13.54 2.48 -18.28
CA GLY A 154 12.23 3.10 -18.10
C GLY A 154 12.34 4.35 -17.22
N THR A 155 11.54 5.36 -17.51
CA THR A 155 11.51 6.56 -16.71
C THR A 155 10.58 6.37 -15.51
N VAL A 156 11.04 6.63 -14.28
CA VAL A 156 10.22 7.02 -13.12
C VAL A 156 9.67 5.90 -12.19
N ILE A 157 9.33 4.70 -12.67
CA ILE A 157 8.51 3.75 -11.87
C ILE A 157 9.23 3.20 -10.63
N SER A 158 10.54 2.93 -10.72
CA SER A 158 11.30 2.35 -9.60
C SER A 158 11.55 3.33 -8.44
N GLY A 159 11.65 4.62 -8.75
CA GLY A 159 11.81 5.67 -7.75
C GLY A 159 10.61 5.81 -6.81
N VAL A 160 9.43 5.45 -7.28
CA VAL A 160 8.18 5.53 -6.50
C VAL A 160 8.22 4.58 -5.33
N ALA A 161 8.58 3.31 -5.53
CA ALA A 161 8.62 2.31 -4.47
C ALA A 161 9.58 2.70 -3.33
N ILE A 162 10.73 3.29 -3.68
CA ILE A 162 11.70 3.78 -2.68
C ILE A 162 11.18 5.06 -2.00
N ALA A 163 10.61 5.98 -2.77
CA ALA A 163 10.08 7.23 -2.23
C ALA A 163 8.88 6.99 -1.28
N THR A 164 8.06 5.95 -1.52
CA THR A 164 6.95 5.57 -0.61
C THR A 164 7.44 5.19 0.77
N ALA A 165 8.59 4.56 0.87
CA ALA A 165 9.16 4.12 2.13
C ALA A 165 9.88 5.26 2.90
N LEU A 166 10.32 6.33 2.22
CA LEU A 166 11.21 7.33 2.81
C LEU A 166 10.56 8.69 3.05
N MET A 167 9.75 9.16 2.12
CA MET A 167 9.26 10.53 2.14
C MET A 167 8.19 10.77 3.23
N PRO A 168 7.15 9.94 3.39
CA PRO A 168 6.13 10.15 4.41
C PRO A 168 6.68 10.15 5.84
N PRO A 169 7.60 9.25 6.23
CA PRO A 169 8.21 9.31 7.55
C PRO A 169 8.94 10.64 7.83
N LEU A 170 9.66 11.20 6.85
CA LEU A 170 10.32 12.50 7.02
C LEU A 170 9.31 13.64 7.21
N CYS A 171 8.19 13.60 6.48
CA CYS A 171 7.10 14.55 6.68
C CYS A 171 6.50 14.42 8.08
N THR A 172 6.33 13.19 8.58
CA THR A 172 5.81 12.93 9.93
C THR A 172 6.78 13.37 11.01
N VAL A 173 8.11 13.28 10.80
CA VAL A 173 9.11 13.90 11.71
C VAL A 173 8.88 15.40 11.79
N GLY A 174 8.71 16.08 10.65
CA GLY A 174 8.42 17.51 10.61
C GLY A 174 7.12 17.89 11.34
N TYR A 175 6.08 17.07 11.19
CA TYR A 175 4.83 17.20 11.93
C TYR A 175 5.05 17.02 13.45
N GLY A 176 5.80 16.01 13.85
CA GLY A 176 6.15 15.78 15.26
C GLY A 176 6.92 16.96 15.88
N ILE A 177 7.85 17.58 15.13
CA ILE A 177 8.59 18.78 15.56
C ILE A 177 7.64 19.96 15.72
N SER A 178 6.70 20.19 14.79
CA SER A 178 5.74 21.30 14.87
C SER A 178 4.84 21.23 16.11
N LEU A 179 4.56 20.00 16.59
CA LEU A 179 3.75 19.75 17.79
C LEU A 179 4.60 19.53 19.06
N LEU A 180 5.94 19.55 18.96
CA LEU A 180 6.87 19.17 20.03
C LEU A 180 6.58 17.78 20.63
N ASN A 181 6.09 16.85 19.82
CA ASN A 181 5.73 15.51 20.25
C ASN A 181 6.83 14.50 19.91
N TRP A 182 7.60 14.12 20.94
CA TRP A 182 8.72 13.20 20.81
C TRP A 182 8.34 11.80 20.33
N HIS A 183 7.13 11.34 20.61
CA HIS A 183 6.67 10.03 20.15
C HIS A 183 6.57 10.00 18.61
N TYR A 184 6.01 11.04 18.01
CA TYR A 184 5.92 11.15 16.56
C TYR A 184 7.29 11.32 15.91
N ILE A 185 8.16 12.14 16.53
CA ILE A 185 9.52 12.37 16.02
C ILE A 185 10.30 11.05 15.99
N LEU A 186 10.39 10.36 17.14
CA LEU A 186 11.21 9.16 17.26
C LEU A 186 10.65 7.98 16.50
N GLY A 187 9.33 7.78 16.51
CA GLY A 187 8.66 6.70 15.75
C GLY A 187 8.88 6.84 14.24
N ALA A 188 8.63 8.02 13.70
CA ALA A 188 8.80 8.27 12.28
C ALA A 188 10.29 8.27 11.84
N LEU A 189 11.18 8.82 12.67
CA LEU A 189 12.63 8.78 12.40
C LEU A 189 13.15 7.34 12.40
N TYR A 190 12.68 6.52 13.34
CA TYR A 190 13.02 5.10 13.40
C TYR A 190 12.57 4.35 12.14
N LEU A 191 11.32 4.56 11.70
CA LEU A 191 10.81 4.00 10.45
C LEU A 191 11.65 4.43 9.25
N PHE A 192 11.98 5.72 9.15
CA PHE A 192 12.83 6.27 8.09
C PHE A 192 14.21 5.61 8.06
N LEU A 193 14.86 5.48 9.22
CA LEU A 193 16.19 4.89 9.32
C LEU A 193 16.19 3.41 8.93
N ILE A 194 15.23 2.63 9.43
CA ILE A 194 15.10 1.21 9.07
C ILE A 194 14.92 1.08 7.56
N ASN A 195 13.97 1.80 6.96
CA ASN A 195 13.72 1.74 5.53
C ASN A 195 14.97 2.12 4.72
N SER A 196 15.69 3.18 5.14
CA SER A 196 16.94 3.60 4.51
C SER A 196 18.01 2.50 4.53
N ILE A 197 18.16 1.84 5.67
CA ILE A 197 19.11 0.74 5.85
C ILE A 197 18.74 -0.44 4.94
N PHE A 198 17.46 -0.83 4.91
CA PHE A 198 17.04 -1.98 4.08
C PHE A 198 17.13 -1.69 2.59
N ILE A 199 16.84 -0.47 2.13
CA ILE A 199 17.04 -0.06 0.74
C ILE A 199 18.53 -0.12 0.38
N ALA A 200 19.40 0.44 1.23
CA ALA A 200 20.84 0.41 1.01
C ALA A 200 21.40 -1.01 0.99
N LEU A 201 20.94 -1.88 1.90
CA LEU A 201 21.29 -3.30 1.95
C LEU A 201 20.83 -4.04 0.70
N ALA A 202 19.59 -3.82 0.28
CA ALA A 202 19.02 -4.40 -0.94
C ALA A 202 19.83 -3.99 -2.19
N THR A 203 20.16 -2.70 -2.29
CA THR A 203 21.00 -2.16 -3.36
C THR A 203 22.40 -2.79 -3.36
N PHE A 204 23.03 -2.90 -2.19
CA PHE A 204 24.32 -3.58 -2.03
C PHE A 204 24.28 -5.04 -2.49
N LEU A 205 23.28 -5.81 -2.04
CA LEU A 205 23.12 -7.22 -2.40
C LEU A 205 22.88 -7.38 -3.91
N THR A 206 22.01 -6.54 -4.49
CA THR A 206 21.71 -6.56 -5.93
C THR A 206 22.94 -6.17 -6.75
N THR A 207 23.72 -5.17 -6.33
CA THR A 207 24.98 -4.78 -6.98
C THR A 207 25.96 -5.95 -7.00
N LYS A 208 26.08 -6.69 -5.91
CA LYS A 208 26.92 -7.90 -5.82
C LYS A 208 26.39 -9.03 -6.68
N TYR A 209 25.09 -9.24 -6.71
CA TYR A 209 24.44 -10.25 -7.54
C TYR A 209 24.67 -10.01 -9.03
N LEU A 210 24.52 -8.75 -9.49
CA LEU A 210 24.75 -8.32 -10.86
C LEU A 210 26.24 -8.22 -11.23
N ARG A 211 27.16 -8.54 -10.32
CA ARG A 211 28.62 -8.59 -10.54
C ARG A 211 29.20 -7.30 -11.11
N PHE A 212 28.79 -6.15 -10.60
CA PHE A 212 29.41 -4.89 -10.98
C PHE A 212 30.92 -4.90 -10.74
N PRO A 213 31.72 -4.32 -11.66
CA PRO A 213 33.16 -4.26 -11.51
C PRO A 213 33.54 -3.42 -10.28
N LEU A 214 34.53 -3.92 -9.54
CA LEU A 214 35.06 -3.20 -8.38
C LEU A 214 35.92 -2.02 -8.85
N VAL A 215 35.78 -0.89 -8.17
CA VAL A 215 36.66 0.25 -8.42
C VAL A 215 38.02 -0.06 -7.78
N MET A 216 39.07 -0.14 -8.62
CA MET A 216 40.46 -0.21 -8.16
C MET A 216 40.96 1.23 -8.03
N GLU A 217 41.22 1.69 -6.81
CA GLU A 217 41.95 2.95 -6.61
C GLU A 217 43.41 2.73 -6.97
N GLU A 218 43.88 3.38 -8.02
CA GLU A 218 45.19 3.13 -8.65
C GLU A 218 46.43 3.54 -7.83
N GLU A 219 46.32 4.11 -6.64
CA GLU A 219 47.53 4.53 -5.85
C GLU A 219 47.24 4.57 -4.33
N VAL A 220 46.66 3.55 -3.78
CA VAL A 220 46.51 3.53 -2.31
C VAL A 220 47.43 2.51 -1.71
N ASP A 221 48.33 2.97 -0.81
CA ASP A 221 49.17 2.10 0.02
C ASP A 221 48.37 0.91 0.55
N GLY A 222 48.88 -0.31 0.41
CA GLY A 222 48.17 -1.54 0.76
C GLY A 222 47.59 -1.57 2.18
N ILE A 223 48.14 -0.75 3.09
CA ILE A 223 47.63 -0.52 4.44
C ILE A 223 46.31 0.24 4.40
N ARG A 224 46.23 1.30 3.63
CA ARG A 224 45.03 2.17 3.50
C ARG A 224 43.88 1.41 2.80
N GLN A 225 44.20 0.56 1.84
CA GLN A 225 43.23 -0.31 1.18
C GLN A 225 42.65 -1.37 2.14
N ARG A 226 43.50 -1.98 3.01
CA ARG A 226 43.04 -2.92 4.06
C ARG A 226 42.19 -2.23 5.13
N LEU A 227 42.55 -0.99 5.51
CA LEU A 227 41.75 -0.18 6.43
C LEU A 227 40.37 0.15 5.83
N SER A 228 40.34 0.54 4.56
CA SER A 228 39.09 0.81 3.83
C SER A 228 38.21 -0.44 3.74
N GLN A 229 38.74 -1.60 3.42
CA GLN A 229 38.01 -2.85 3.39
C GLN A 229 37.44 -3.23 4.76
N ARG A 230 38.22 -3.05 5.84
CA ARG A 230 37.76 -3.26 7.22
C ARG A 230 36.70 -2.26 7.62
N ALA A 231 36.80 -1.00 7.22
CA ALA A 231 35.80 0.02 7.47
C ALA A 231 34.47 -0.30 6.76
N ILE A 232 34.52 -0.73 5.49
CA ILE A 232 33.34 -1.20 4.74
C ILE A 232 32.72 -2.43 5.42
N ALA A 233 33.52 -3.42 5.80
CA ALA A 233 33.03 -4.61 6.49
C ALA A 233 32.39 -4.25 7.85
N PHE A 234 32.99 -3.30 8.57
CA PHE A 234 32.42 -2.81 9.83
C PHE A 234 31.10 -2.07 9.61
N ILE A 235 31.02 -1.17 8.62
CA ILE A 235 29.76 -0.49 8.26
C ILE A 235 28.67 -1.50 7.92
N LEU A 236 28.99 -2.51 7.09
CA LEU A 236 28.05 -3.57 6.74
C LEU A 236 27.60 -4.36 7.96
N LEU A 237 28.52 -4.70 8.86
CA LEU A 237 28.20 -5.40 10.11
C LEU A 237 27.25 -4.57 10.98
N VAL A 238 27.55 -3.28 11.14
CA VAL A 238 26.72 -2.33 11.91
C VAL A 238 25.35 -2.13 11.26
N MET A 239 25.23 -2.25 9.95
CA MET A 239 23.95 -2.19 9.25
C MET A 239 23.17 -3.50 9.35
N ILE A 240 23.81 -4.64 9.07
CA ILE A 240 23.15 -5.94 8.94
C ILE A 240 22.69 -6.48 10.30
N VAL A 241 23.54 -6.41 11.32
CA VAL A 241 23.22 -7.01 12.64
C VAL A 241 21.99 -6.34 13.30
N PRO A 242 21.92 -5.01 13.45
CA PRO A 242 20.72 -4.37 13.98
C PRO A 242 19.48 -4.56 13.10
N SER A 243 19.66 -4.63 11.78
CA SER A 243 18.56 -4.83 10.83
C SER A 243 17.92 -6.21 11.00
N ILE A 244 18.74 -7.27 11.10
CA ILE A 244 18.24 -8.63 11.35
C ILE A 244 17.54 -8.69 12.71
N PHE A 245 18.16 -8.13 13.74
CA PHE A 245 17.56 -8.09 15.07
C PHE A 245 16.22 -7.34 15.09
N SER A 246 16.16 -6.19 14.41
CA SER A 246 14.93 -5.40 14.27
C SER A 246 13.85 -6.15 13.50
N ALA A 247 14.20 -6.84 12.41
CA ALA A 247 13.27 -7.65 11.64
C ALA A 247 12.69 -8.81 12.47
N ILE A 248 13.53 -9.54 13.20
CA ILE A 248 13.09 -10.63 14.08
C ILE A 248 12.17 -10.08 15.17
N ARG A 249 12.54 -8.96 15.78
CA ARG A 249 11.74 -8.31 16.80
C ARG A 249 10.36 -7.89 16.24
N MET A 250 10.31 -7.26 15.07
CA MET A 250 9.05 -6.87 14.42
C MET A 250 8.15 -8.07 14.12
N VAL A 251 8.73 -9.20 13.67
CA VAL A 251 7.97 -10.44 13.45
C VAL A 251 7.38 -10.95 14.75
N GLN A 252 8.15 -10.94 15.84
CA GLN A 252 7.68 -11.38 17.15
C GLN A 252 6.57 -10.47 17.69
N GLU A 253 6.74 -9.16 17.58
CA GLU A 253 5.74 -8.16 17.98
C GLU A 253 4.44 -8.31 17.17
N ASN A 254 4.54 -8.47 15.86
CA ASN A 254 3.39 -8.67 14.99
C ASN A 254 2.66 -9.98 15.29
N ASN A 255 3.38 -11.08 15.50
CA ASN A 255 2.80 -12.37 15.85
C ASN A 255 2.08 -12.31 17.20
N PHE A 256 2.68 -11.66 18.20
CA PHE A 256 2.05 -11.46 19.49
C PHE A 256 0.77 -10.62 19.37
N SER A 257 0.79 -9.53 18.60
CA SER A 257 -0.39 -8.71 18.33
C SER A 257 -1.53 -9.50 17.67
N ILE A 258 -1.21 -10.33 16.67
CA ILE A 258 -2.19 -11.20 15.99
C ILE A 258 -2.76 -12.23 16.98
N HIS A 259 -1.93 -12.82 17.84
CA HIS A 259 -2.38 -13.79 18.84
C HIS A 259 -3.25 -13.12 19.91
N ALA A 260 -2.88 -11.91 20.34
CA ALA A 260 -3.68 -11.11 21.26
C ALA A 260 -5.06 -10.76 20.69
N GLU A 261 -5.12 -10.34 19.42
CA GLU A 261 -6.37 -10.05 18.71
C GLU A 261 -7.26 -11.29 18.61
N LYS A 262 -6.69 -12.45 18.29
CA LYS A 262 -7.43 -13.74 18.23
C LYS A 262 -7.96 -14.13 19.61
N LEU A 263 -7.15 -13.98 20.66
CA LEU A 263 -7.58 -14.24 22.04
C LEU A 263 -8.76 -13.36 22.42
N VAL A 264 -8.66 -12.05 22.14
CA VAL A 264 -9.74 -11.09 22.46
C VAL A 264 -10.99 -11.37 21.64
N SER A 265 -10.85 -11.65 20.34
CA SER A 265 -12.00 -11.94 19.47
C SER A 265 -12.74 -13.23 19.87
N LYS A 266 -11.99 -14.28 20.30
CA LYS A 266 -12.56 -15.53 20.83
C LYS A 266 -13.27 -15.32 22.16
N ASN A 267 -12.74 -14.45 23.00
CA ASN A 267 -13.20 -14.21 24.38
C ASN A 267 -13.85 -12.83 24.56
N LYS A 268 -14.45 -12.28 23.51
CA LYS A 268 -15.05 -10.93 23.56
C LYS A 268 -16.12 -10.79 24.62
N SER A 269 -16.85 -11.88 24.92
CA SER A 269 -17.85 -11.96 25.99
C SER A 269 -17.56 -13.17 26.85
N ILE A 270 -17.28 -12.98 28.12
CA ILE A 270 -16.97 -14.03 29.10
C ILE A 270 -17.94 -13.93 30.26
N GLY A 271 -18.90 -14.87 30.35
CA GLY A 271 -19.95 -14.85 31.37
C GLY A 271 -20.83 -13.61 31.20
N LYS A 272 -20.86 -12.75 32.23
CA LYS A 272 -21.58 -11.47 32.20
C LYS A 272 -20.70 -10.25 32.02
N SER A 273 -19.44 -10.48 31.61
CA SER A 273 -18.44 -9.45 31.37
C SER A 273 -18.05 -9.47 29.91
N PHE A 274 -17.60 -8.33 29.37
CA PHE A 274 -17.10 -8.22 28.01
C PHE A 274 -15.82 -7.42 27.96
N ILE A 275 -14.91 -7.79 27.04
CA ILE A 275 -13.69 -7.05 26.77
C ILE A 275 -14.06 -5.90 25.84
N TYR A 276 -13.97 -4.65 26.33
CA TYR A 276 -14.30 -3.47 25.54
C TYR A 276 -13.08 -2.84 24.87
N ASP A 277 -11.89 -3.00 25.47
CA ASP A 277 -10.62 -2.53 24.93
C ASP A 277 -9.49 -3.49 25.31
N TYR A 278 -8.42 -3.51 24.54
CA TYR A 278 -7.19 -4.20 24.88
C TYR A 278 -5.98 -3.43 24.37
N ARG A 279 -4.86 -3.55 25.07
CA ARG A 279 -3.58 -2.97 24.66
C ARG A 279 -2.47 -4.01 24.78
N THR A 280 -1.57 -4.01 23.82
CA THR A 280 -0.38 -4.85 23.87
C THR A 280 0.82 -3.97 24.20
N ASP A 281 1.55 -4.31 25.27
CA ASP A 281 2.80 -3.64 25.63
C ASP A 281 3.98 -4.51 25.24
N MET A 282 4.71 -4.06 24.20
CA MET A 282 5.91 -4.70 23.67
C MET A 282 7.20 -4.16 24.32
N SER A 283 7.12 -3.13 25.16
CA SER A 283 8.28 -2.53 25.83
C SER A 283 8.78 -3.40 26.98
N VAL A 284 7.88 -4.21 27.55
CA VAL A 284 8.16 -5.15 28.63
C VAL A 284 8.56 -6.51 28.07
N LYS A 285 9.46 -7.22 28.74
CA LYS A 285 9.86 -8.59 28.38
C LYS A 285 9.51 -9.55 29.51
N PRO A 286 8.66 -10.55 29.28
CA PRO A 286 7.90 -10.83 28.05
C PRO A 286 6.82 -9.77 27.76
N ALA A 287 6.45 -9.59 26.48
CA ALA A 287 5.37 -8.69 26.07
C ALA A 287 4.06 -9.02 26.80
N THR A 288 3.29 -8.00 27.17
CA THR A 288 2.04 -8.17 27.91
C THR A 288 0.84 -7.71 27.12
N ILE A 289 -0.31 -8.25 27.47
CA ILE A 289 -1.61 -7.81 26.99
C ILE A 289 -2.44 -7.32 28.19
N ASP A 290 -2.85 -6.06 28.15
CA ASP A 290 -3.77 -5.45 29.07
C ASP A 290 -5.19 -5.60 28.52
N LEU A 291 -6.04 -6.30 29.24
CA LEU A 291 -7.44 -6.52 28.90
C LEU A 291 -8.32 -5.65 29.80
N TYR A 292 -9.12 -4.80 29.20
CA TYR A 292 -10.06 -3.93 29.89
C TYR A 292 -11.47 -4.53 29.81
N LEU A 293 -12.00 -4.90 30.97
CA LEU A 293 -13.28 -5.55 31.08
C LEU A 293 -14.34 -4.63 31.70
N ALA A 294 -15.53 -4.69 31.13
CA ALA A 294 -16.74 -4.09 31.72
C ALA A 294 -17.77 -5.17 32.00
N GLY A 295 -18.52 -5.01 33.09
CA GLY A 295 -19.53 -5.97 33.56
C GLY A 295 -19.27 -6.45 34.97
N GLU A 296 -19.67 -7.67 35.30
CA GLU A 296 -19.41 -8.29 36.60
C GLU A 296 -17.93 -8.74 36.69
N THR A 297 -17.37 -8.75 37.92
CA THR A 297 -16.01 -9.24 38.15
C THR A 297 -15.90 -10.70 37.72
N LEU A 298 -14.85 -11.05 36.98
CA LEU A 298 -14.64 -12.42 36.51
C LEU A 298 -14.44 -13.39 37.67
N THR A 299 -15.21 -14.44 37.67
CA THR A 299 -15.00 -15.55 38.63
C THR A 299 -13.68 -16.28 38.33
N PRO A 300 -13.04 -16.92 39.32
CA PRO A 300 -11.81 -17.68 39.10
C PRO A 300 -11.91 -18.71 37.96
N GLU A 301 -13.10 -19.32 37.81
CA GLU A 301 -13.34 -20.31 36.74
C GLU A 301 -13.27 -19.68 35.34
N PHE A 302 -13.85 -18.50 35.14
CA PHE A 302 -13.76 -17.80 33.87
C PHE A 302 -12.34 -17.28 33.57
N LYS A 303 -11.57 -16.88 34.59
CA LYS A 303 -10.15 -16.52 34.42
C LYS A 303 -9.33 -17.73 33.95
N GLU A 304 -9.58 -18.92 34.48
CA GLU A 304 -8.90 -20.13 34.06
C GLU A 304 -9.23 -20.51 32.58
N VAL A 305 -10.47 -20.32 32.14
CA VAL A 305 -10.86 -20.51 30.74
C VAL A 305 -10.10 -19.55 29.85
N LEU A 306 -10.03 -18.25 30.21
CA LEU A 306 -9.29 -17.24 29.45
C LEU A 306 -7.79 -17.58 29.37
N PHE A 307 -7.19 -18.03 30.49
CA PHE A 307 -5.78 -18.40 30.50
C PHE A 307 -5.51 -19.66 29.67
N LYS A 308 -6.41 -20.64 29.69
CA LYS A 308 -6.30 -21.82 28.85
C LYS A 308 -6.39 -21.48 27.36
N ASP A 309 -7.32 -20.61 27.00
CA ASP A 309 -7.43 -20.12 25.63
C ASP A 309 -6.19 -19.33 25.20
N ALA A 310 -5.59 -18.57 26.11
CA ALA A 310 -4.36 -17.84 25.85
C ALA A 310 -3.16 -18.76 25.58
N GLU A 311 -3.06 -19.87 26.30
CA GLU A 311 -2.04 -20.88 26.09
C GLU A 311 -2.11 -21.51 24.70
N GLU A 312 -3.32 -21.68 24.12
CA GLU A 312 -3.49 -22.14 22.73
C GLU A 312 -2.81 -21.19 21.71
N TYR A 313 -2.74 -19.90 22.05
CA TYR A 313 -2.07 -18.89 21.22
C TYR A 313 -0.63 -18.58 21.67
N GLY A 314 -0.08 -19.37 22.59
CA GLY A 314 1.30 -19.19 23.09
C GLY A 314 1.47 -17.97 24.01
N ILE A 315 0.39 -17.44 24.56
CA ILE A 315 0.39 -16.34 25.54
C ILE A 315 0.34 -16.95 26.94
N THR A 316 1.38 -16.70 27.74
CA THR A 316 1.45 -17.23 29.10
C THR A 316 0.63 -16.40 30.09
N ARG A 317 0.20 -17.00 31.18
CA ARG A 317 -0.59 -16.33 32.22
C ARG A 317 0.02 -15.01 32.72
N ASN A 318 1.33 -14.96 32.85
CA ASN A 318 2.06 -13.78 33.34
C ASN A 318 2.07 -12.61 32.31
N GLN A 319 1.66 -12.86 31.09
CA GLN A 319 1.58 -11.85 30.03
C GLN A 319 0.21 -11.19 29.94
N ILE A 320 -0.78 -11.69 30.72
CA ILE A 320 -2.14 -11.16 30.70
C ILE A 320 -2.38 -10.36 31.97
N ILE A 321 -2.69 -9.08 31.78
CA ILE A 321 -3.07 -8.16 32.85
C ILE A 321 -4.54 -7.84 32.66
N ILE A 322 -5.35 -8.16 33.64
CA ILE A 322 -6.80 -7.97 33.61
C ILE A 322 -7.16 -6.74 34.43
N HIS A 323 -7.68 -5.72 33.78
CA HIS A 323 -8.18 -4.51 34.40
C HIS A 323 -9.70 -4.66 34.56
N GLU A 324 -10.14 -4.90 35.79
CA GLU A 324 -11.55 -4.97 36.17
C GLU A 324 -11.95 -3.64 36.81
N ASP A 325 -12.53 -2.73 36.01
CA ASP A 325 -12.98 -1.43 36.50
C ASP A 325 -14.30 -1.57 37.30
N ALA A 326 -14.20 -1.89 38.58
CA ALA A 326 -15.32 -1.93 39.49
C ALA A 326 -16.05 -0.56 39.65
N THR A 327 -15.38 0.53 39.30
CA THR A 327 -15.95 1.89 39.30
C THR A 327 -16.86 2.13 38.09
N MET A 328 -16.57 1.59 36.92
CA MET A 328 -17.47 1.66 35.79
C MET A 328 -18.78 0.87 36.00
N THR A 329 -18.75 -0.19 36.80
CA THR A 329 -19.96 -0.97 37.10
C THR A 329 -21.01 -0.16 37.87
N ARG A 330 -20.63 0.82 38.68
CA ARG A 330 -21.55 1.68 39.41
C ARG A 330 -22.05 2.88 38.62
N ASP A 331 -21.17 3.50 37.79
CA ASP A 331 -21.52 4.65 36.96
C ASP A 331 -22.21 4.24 35.66
N VAL A 332 -21.87 3.08 35.08
CA VAL A 332 -22.53 2.54 33.86
C VAL A 332 -23.96 2.01 34.18
N LEU A 333 -24.21 1.57 35.39
CA LEU A 333 -25.58 1.23 35.84
C LEU A 333 -26.40 2.47 36.18
N SER A 334 -25.77 3.61 36.48
CA SER A 334 -26.47 4.89 36.68
C SER A 334 -26.61 5.70 35.38
N GLU A 335 -25.79 5.43 34.36
CA GLU A 335 -25.88 6.02 33.03
C GLU A 335 -26.46 5.01 32.03
N SER A 336 -27.76 4.74 32.12
CA SER A 336 -28.52 4.10 31.03
C SER A 336 -28.29 4.76 29.66
N ASN A 337 -27.79 5.98 29.64
CA ASN A 337 -27.47 6.77 28.47
C ASN A 337 -26.20 6.31 27.70
N LEU A 338 -25.21 5.71 28.38
CA LEU A 338 -23.99 5.24 27.68
C LEU A 338 -24.22 3.90 26.98
N ILE A 339 -24.89 2.98 27.60
CA ILE A 339 -25.30 1.71 26.99
C ILE A 339 -26.28 1.98 25.85
N GLN A 340 -27.21 2.89 26.05
CA GLN A 340 -28.14 3.34 25.02
C GLN A 340 -27.40 4.04 23.88
N GLY A 341 -26.38 4.85 24.16
CA GLY A 341 -25.54 5.49 23.15
C GLY A 341 -24.72 4.49 22.31
N ILE A 342 -24.18 3.43 22.93
CA ILE A 342 -23.46 2.36 22.20
C ILE A 342 -24.44 1.52 21.37
N TYR A 343 -25.64 1.21 21.90
CA TYR A 343 -26.69 0.53 21.15
C TYR A 343 -27.17 1.40 19.99
N GLU A 344 -27.44 2.68 20.19
CA GLU A 344 -27.84 3.63 19.15
C GLU A 344 -26.76 3.82 18.11
N TYR A 345 -25.47 3.85 18.51
CA TYR A 345 -24.35 3.92 17.57
C TYR A 345 -24.24 2.66 16.72
N ASN A 346 -24.34 1.48 17.34
CA ASN A 346 -24.33 0.21 16.61
C ASN A 346 -25.54 0.06 15.70
N GLU A 347 -26.72 0.45 16.15
CA GLU A 347 -27.94 0.44 15.33
C GLU A 347 -27.83 1.39 14.14
N ARG A 348 -27.25 2.59 14.32
CA ARG A 348 -26.97 3.51 13.22
C ARG A 348 -25.96 2.94 12.22
N GLN A 349 -24.90 2.28 12.68
CA GLN A 349 -23.92 1.61 11.85
C GLN A 349 -24.55 0.46 11.05
N ILE A 350 -25.31 -0.39 11.71
CA ILE A 350 -26.01 -1.51 11.08
C ILE A 350 -27.02 -0.98 10.05
N LYS A 351 -27.78 0.06 10.41
CA LYS A 351 -28.74 0.70 9.50
C LYS A 351 -28.02 1.31 8.27
N ALA A 352 -26.93 2.06 8.47
CA ALA A 352 -26.16 2.65 7.39
C ALA A 352 -25.57 1.58 6.45
N LEU A 353 -25.08 0.46 6.98
CA LEU A 353 -24.60 -0.67 6.19
C LEU A 353 -25.75 -1.35 5.43
N THR A 354 -26.89 -1.55 6.09
CA THR A 354 -28.08 -2.14 5.48
C THR A 354 -28.63 -1.26 4.35
N ASP A 355 -28.68 0.05 4.55
CA ASP A 355 -29.10 1.02 3.54
C ASP A 355 -28.11 1.05 2.35
N SER A 356 -26.80 0.93 2.63
CA SER A 356 -25.77 0.81 1.58
C SER A 356 -25.92 -0.49 0.78
N ILE A 357 -26.18 -1.61 1.44
CA ILE A 357 -26.43 -2.90 0.79
C ILE A 357 -27.71 -2.82 -0.05
N ALA A 358 -28.79 -2.22 0.45
CA ALA A 358 -30.04 -2.05 -0.31
C ALA A 358 -29.80 -1.16 -1.55
N THR A 359 -29.04 -0.08 -1.42
CA THR A 359 -28.71 0.81 -2.53
C THR A 359 -27.86 0.08 -3.60
N LEU A 360 -26.85 -0.66 -3.18
CA LEU A 360 -26.00 -1.45 -4.06
C LEU A 360 -26.79 -2.58 -4.75
N ALA A 361 -27.71 -3.24 -4.01
CA ALA A 361 -28.59 -4.26 -4.57
C ALA A 361 -29.51 -3.67 -5.66
N THR A 362 -30.10 -2.50 -5.40
CA THR A 362 -30.93 -1.80 -6.37
C THR A 362 -30.14 -1.40 -7.62
N GLN A 363 -28.91 -0.87 -7.42
CA GLN A 363 -28.02 -0.53 -8.54
C GLN A 363 -27.65 -1.79 -9.36
N LEU A 364 -27.36 -2.90 -8.68
CA LEU A 364 -27.05 -4.19 -9.34
C LEU A 364 -28.25 -4.71 -10.14
N GLU A 365 -29.45 -4.56 -9.58
CA GLU A 365 -30.71 -4.96 -10.25
C GLU A 365 -30.99 -4.07 -11.48
N ASP A 366 -30.74 -2.76 -11.35
CA ASP A 366 -30.80 -1.81 -12.47
C ASP A 366 -29.76 -2.16 -13.56
N TYR A 367 -28.54 -2.53 -13.19
CA TYR A 367 -27.53 -2.99 -14.14
C TYR A 367 -27.96 -4.30 -14.83
N ARG A 368 -28.49 -5.28 -14.07
CA ARG A 368 -29.01 -6.54 -14.63
C ARG A 368 -30.22 -6.34 -15.54
N ASN A 369 -31.09 -5.41 -15.19
CA ASN A 369 -32.26 -5.08 -16.02
C ASN A 369 -31.90 -4.30 -17.29
N ARG A 370 -30.73 -3.66 -17.32
CA ARG A 370 -30.18 -3.02 -18.51
C ARG A 370 -29.54 -4.03 -19.49
N ASP A 371 -29.16 -5.21 -19.00
CA ASP A 371 -28.62 -6.25 -19.86
C ASP A 371 -29.72 -6.83 -20.75
N LEU A 372 -29.48 -6.76 -22.07
CA LEU A 372 -30.37 -7.34 -23.05
C LEU A 372 -30.25 -8.86 -22.99
N PRO A 373 -31.36 -9.64 -22.94
CA PRO A 373 -31.33 -11.10 -22.85
C PRO A 373 -30.95 -11.74 -24.19
N VAL A 374 -29.71 -11.48 -24.64
CA VAL A 374 -29.22 -11.86 -25.98
C VAL A 374 -29.31 -13.39 -26.20
N ASP A 375 -28.98 -14.18 -25.16
CA ASP A 375 -29.01 -15.65 -25.25
C ASP A 375 -30.41 -16.23 -25.45
N ALA A 376 -31.44 -15.62 -24.85
CA ALA A 376 -32.82 -16.04 -25.04
C ALA A 376 -33.32 -15.63 -26.41
N ILE A 377 -33.06 -14.38 -26.78
CA ILE A 377 -33.46 -13.80 -28.08
C ILE A 377 -32.79 -14.52 -29.24
N SER A 378 -31.49 -14.83 -29.12
CA SER A 378 -30.77 -15.55 -30.19
C SER A 378 -31.33 -16.96 -30.43
N ARG A 379 -31.65 -17.70 -29.38
CA ARG A 379 -32.28 -19.05 -29.50
C ARG A 379 -33.64 -19.00 -30.17
N GLU A 380 -34.48 -18.07 -29.76
CA GLU A 380 -35.80 -17.89 -30.36
C GLU A 380 -35.71 -17.45 -31.85
N LEU A 381 -34.77 -16.51 -32.11
CA LEU A 381 -34.54 -15.98 -33.46
C LEU A 381 -34.04 -17.06 -34.43
N PHE A 382 -33.03 -17.83 -34.05
CA PHE A 382 -32.46 -18.86 -34.91
C PHE A 382 -33.44 -20.01 -35.16
N ALA A 383 -34.38 -20.27 -34.24
CA ALA A 383 -35.46 -21.24 -34.46
C ALA A 383 -36.51 -20.73 -35.44
N GLN A 384 -36.81 -19.43 -35.49
CA GLN A 384 -37.81 -18.84 -36.38
C GLN A 384 -37.26 -18.45 -37.75
N TYR A 385 -35.97 -18.06 -37.80
CA TYR A 385 -35.29 -17.54 -38.99
C TYR A 385 -33.97 -18.28 -39.25
N PRO A 386 -34.02 -19.48 -39.88
CA PRO A 386 -32.82 -20.30 -40.12
C PRO A 386 -31.75 -19.64 -41.01
N SER A 387 -32.13 -18.62 -41.79
CA SER A 387 -31.21 -17.83 -42.63
C SER A 387 -30.32 -16.89 -41.84
N ILE A 388 -30.64 -16.58 -40.57
CA ILE A 388 -29.86 -15.68 -39.71
C ILE A 388 -28.77 -16.49 -39.00
N ARG A 389 -27.52 -16.04 -39.14
CA ARG A 389 -26.33 -16.69 -38.54
C ARG A 389 -25.90 -16.10 -37.20
N SER A 390 -26.06 -14.78 -37.03
CA SER A 390 -25.72 -14.14 -35.79
C SER A 390 -26.58 -12.90 -35.56
N ILE A 391 -26.77 -12.56 -34.27
CA ILE A 391 -27.40 -11.32 -33.82
C ILE A 391 -26.54 -10.71 -32.71
N SER A 392 -26.32 -9.39 -32.79
CA SER A 392 -25.72 -8.61 -31.74
C SER A 392 -26.69 -7.48 -31.35
N LEU A 393 -27.02 -7.38 -30.07
CA LEU A 393 -27.90 -6.35 -29.55
C LEU A 393 -27.08 -5.37 -28.73
N THR A 394 -27.17 -4.09 -29.06
CA THR A 394 -26.43 -3.02 -28.36
C THR A 394 -27.36 -1.85 -28.07
N ARG A 395 -27.28 -1.29 -26.87
CA ARG A 395 -27.94 -0.01 -26.61
C ARG A 395 -27.01 1.12 -27.01
N GLY A 396 -27.53 2.14 -27.63
CA GLY A 396 -26.79 3.33 -28.03
C GLY A 396 -27.67 4.57 -28.05
N THR A 397 -27.04 5.72 -27.94
CA THR A 397 -27.69 7.03 -28.11
C THR A 397 -27.29 7.59 -29.46
N THR A 398 -28.23 8.05 -30.24
CA THR A 398 -27.96 8.79 -31.47
C THR A 398 -27.72 10.26 -31.16
N ALA A 399 -26.58 10.80 -31.61
CA ALA A 399 -26.32 12.23 -31.61
C ALA A 399 -26.47 12.77 -33.04
N ASN A 400 -27.26 13.83 -33.20
CA ASN A 400 -27.39 14.53 -34.48
C ASN A 400 -26.31 15.60 -34.60
N ALA A 401 -25.96 15.97 -35.84
CA ALA A 401 -24.97 17.00 -36.12
C ALA A 401 -25.31 18.40 -35.50
N SER A 402 -26.54 18.58 -35.03
CA SER A 402 -27.01 19.77 -34.32
C SER A 402 -26.71 19.74 -32.82
N GLY A 403 -26.06 18.70 -32.29
CA GLY A 403 -25.69 18.61 -30.88
C GLY A 403 -26.83 18.17 -29.94
N ASP A 404 -27.97 17.82 -30.46
CA ASP A 404 -29.08 17.30 -29.68
C ASP A 404 -28.86 15.79 -29.45
N THR A 405 -28.79 15.36 -28.17
CA THR A 405 -28.67 13.95 -27.79
C THR A 405 -30.01 13.28 -28.01
N GLY A 406 -30.08 12.42 -29.01
CA GLY A 406 -31.27 11.66 -29.36
C GLY A 406 -31.65 10.64 -28.28
N ARG A 407 -32.83 10.06 -28.47
CA ARG A 407 -33.38 9.03 -27.56
C ARG A 407 -32.50 7.76 -27.56
N GLU A 408 -32.44 7.11 -26.44
CA GLU A 408 -31.82 5.79 -26.28
C GLU A 408 -32.53 4.79 -27.23
N GLN A 409 -31.76 4.06 -28.03
CA GLN A 409 -32.29 3.06 -29.00
C GLN A 409 -31.49 1.77 -28.91
N ILE A 410 -32.15 0.67 -29.25
CA ILE A 410 -31.49 -0.63 -29.38
C ILE A 410 -31.15 -0.85 -30.85
N VAL A 411 -29.89 -1.14 -31.13
CA VAL A 411 -29.42 -1.53 -32.47
C VAL A 411 -29.22 -3.04 -32.49
N ALA A 412 -29.98 -3.70 -33.34
CA ALA A 412 -29.84 -5.12 -33.64
C ALA A 412 -29.05 -5.29 -34.94
N LEU A 413 -27.79 -5.74 -34.83
CA LEU A 413 -26.96 -6.07 -35.97
C LEU A 413 -27.12 -7.55 -36.29
N VAL A 414 -27.67 -7.85 -37.46
CA VAL A 414 -27.99 -9.21 -37.90
C VAL A 414 -27.12 -9.60 -39.08
N THR A 415 -26.51 -10.79 -39.01
CA THR A 415 -25.81 -11.39 -40.16
C THR A 415 -26.63 -12.57 -40.67
N SER A 416 -26.97 -12.54 -41.93
CA SER A 416 -27.75 -13.61 -42.60
C SER A 416 -26.99 -14.17 -43.80
N SER A 417 -27.35 -15.40 -44.21
CA SER A 417 -26.78 -16.05 -45.39
C SER A 417 -27.32 -15.47 -46.71
N GLU A 418 -28.50 -14.82 -46.66
CA GLU A 418 -29.14 -14.17 -47.80
C GLU A 418 -29.48 -12.72 -47.44
N LYS A 419 -29.62 -11.84 -48.42
CA LYS A 419 -30.04 -10.46 -48.20
C LYS A 419 -31.47 -10.45 -47.67
N LEU A 420 -31.67 -9.85 -46.49
CA LEU A 420 -33.00 -9.72 -45.89
C LEU A 420 -33.84 -8.79 -46.78
N ASP A 421 -35.02 -9.26 -47.18
CA ASP A 421 -36.01 -8.46 -47.87
C ASP A 421 -36.62 -7.44 -46.89
N GLY A 422 -37.12 -6.30 -47.41
CA GLY A 422 -37.70 -5.24 -46.59
C GLY A 422 -38.86 -5.73 -45.70
N GLU A 423 -39.70 -6.64 -46.19
CA GLU A 423 -40.79 -7.22 -45.42
C GLU A 423 -40.30 -8.08 -44.24
N MET A 424 -39.20 -8.78 -44.43
CA MET A 424 -38.58 -9.62 -43.41
C MET A 424 -37.89 -8.77 -42.36
N THR A 425 -37.27 -7.68 -42.74
CA THR A 425 -36.64 -6.71 -41.80
C THR A 425 -37.71 -6.05 -40.94
N ASP A 426 -38.83 -5.58 -41.50
CA ASP A 426 -39.94 -5.01 -40.77
C ASP A 426 -40.62 -6.01 -39.82
N ARG A 427 -40.68 -7.28 -40.21
CA ARG A 427 -41.23 -8.35 -39.37
C ARG A 427 -40.33 -8.66 -38.19
N LEU A 428 -39.01 -8.67 -38.41
CA LEU A 428 -38.01 -8.87 -37.40
C LEU A 428 -37.98 -7.71 -36.40
N GLU A 429 -38.09 -6.49 -36.91
CA GLU A 429 -38.13 -5.28 -36.05
C GLU A 429 -39.40 -5.28 -35.17
N ARG A 430 -40.56 -5.60 -35.72
CA ARG A 430 -41.80 -5.71 -34.94
C ARG A 430 -41.72 -6.81 -33.87
N TRP A 431 -41.13 -7.96 -34.22
CA TRP A 431 -40.91 -9.05 -33.25
C TRP A 431 -39.97 -8.65 -32.11
N LEU A 432 -38.84 -8.00 -32.43
CA LEU A 432 -37.91 -7.50 -31.43
C LEU A 432 -38.55 -6.45 -30.54
N LYS A 433 -39.33 -5.51 -31.08
CA LYS A 433 -40.09 -4.52 -30.31
C LYS A 433 -41.04 -5.17 -29.31
N ALA A 434 -41.82 -6.14 -29.78
CA ALA A 434 -42.73 -6.88 -28.92
C ALA A 434 -42.01 -7.70 -27.83
N ARG A 435 -40.88 -8.32 -28.17
CA ARG A 435 -40.13 -9.19 -27.25
C ARG A 435 -39.31 -8.42 -26.20
N LEU A 436 -38.76 -7.27 -26.57
CA LEU A 436 -37.96 -6.42 -25.69
C LEU A 436 -38.79 -5.34 -24.98
N GLY A 437 -40.07 -5.15 -25.37
CA GLY A 437 -40.92 -4.08 -24.80
C GLY A 437 -40.40 -2.66 -25.08
N GLN A 438 -39.64 -2.48 -26.18
CA GLN A 438 -39.03 -1.21 -26.55
C GLN A 438 -39.49 -0.77 -27.93
N GLU A 439 -39.90 0.47 -28.06
CA GLU A 439 -40.36 1.05 -29.30
C GLU A 439 -39.24 1.43 -30.28
N ASN A 440 -38.08 1.83 -29.72
CA ASN A 440 -36.96 2.33 -30.51
C ASN A 440 -35.92 1.25 -30.76
N ILE A 441 -36.19 0.39 -31.76
CA ILE A 441 -35.24 -0.64 -32.19
C ILE A 441 -34.98 -0.45 -33.69
N ILE A 442 -33.73 -0.52 -34.09
CA ILE A 442 -33.28 -0.48 -35.46
C ILE A 442 -32.57 -1.81 -35.79
N VAL A 443 -33.00 -2.46 -36.87
CA VAL A 443 -32.34 -3.65 -37.37
C VAL A 443 -31.43 -3.28 -38.53
N LEU A 444 -30.17 -3.61 -38.41
CA LEU A 444 -29.15 -3.44 -39.43
C LEU A 444 -28.64 -4.78 -39.91
N GLN A 445 -28.55 -4.99 -41.18
CA GLN A 445 -27.94 -6.18 -41.79
C GLN A 445 -26.48 -5.89 -42.09
N ARG A 446 -25.61 -6.81 -41.71
CA ARG A 446 -24.18 -6.79 -42.05
C ARG A 446 -23.90 -7.74 -43.20
#